data_464c05fe53b6e80c0b9aa8387e356008
#
_entry.id   464c05fe53b6e80c0b9aa8387e356008
#
_cell.length_a   1.000
_cell.length_b   1.000
_cell.length_c   1.000
_cell.angle_alpha   90.00
_cell.angle_beta   90.00
_cell.angle_gamma   90.00
#
_symmetry.space_group_name_H-M   'P 1'
#
loop_
_entity.id
_entity.type
_entity.pdbx_description
1 polymer ?
#
loop_
_entity_poly.entity_id
_entity_poly.type
_entity_poly.pdbx_seq_one_letter_code
_entity_poly.pdbx_strand_id
1 'polypeptide(L)'
;MQNNFKKKILNYDIYFDKTGVLFIEQTKTIVLADLHFGKAKSLNISGFQIPPYDIKETLYKLKKVIEIYKPSRIITLGDNFHDKFSILNMNNQEIIELNKITETVDFKWVTGNHDKKLFSKDKIGGKFFNSFQDNDLTFKHIKSKNNSNDSFEFSGHFHPKTIIKINKSSYSYKCFVVSRDFCILPSFGHFTGGIDVKSQVFSDIIDKDTFLIILGKTKIAQQKVI
;
A
#
# COMPACT_ATOMS: atom_id res chain seq x y z
N MET A 1 6.05 22.65 -0.94
CA MET A 1 6.85 21.61 -0.23
C MET A 1 6.79 20.34 -1.05
N GLN A 2 7.93 19.68 -1.27
CA GLN A 2 8.00 18.47 -2.09
C GLN A 2 7.32 17.31 -1.34
N ASN A 3 6.17 16.85 -1.84
CA ASN A 3 5.38 15.78 -1.22
C ASN A 3 5.86 14.37 -1.61
N ASN A 4 6.95 14.27 -2.38
CA ASN A 4 7.51 13.01 -2.84
C ASN A 4 9.05 13.00 -2.78
N PHE A 5 9.60 11.80 -2.80
CA PHE A 5 11.05 11.52 -2.87
C PHE A 5 11.30 10.66 -4.11
N LYS A 6 12.12 11.15 -5.05
CA LYS A 6 12.43 10.46 -6.31
C LYS A 6 13.68 9.58 -6.14
N LYS A 7 13.62 8.34 -6.64
CA LYS A 7 14.76 7.42 -6.74
C LYS A 7 14.67 6.61 -8.01
N LYS A 8 15.82 6.36 -8.64
CA LYS A 8 15.92 5.42 -9.76
C LYS A 8 16.08 3.99 -9.23
N ILE A 9 15.23 3.07 -9.69
CA ILE A 9 15.27 1.63 -9.41
C ILE A 9 15.23 0.93 -10.75
N LEU A 10 16.25 0.13 -11.06
CA LEU A 10 16.50 -0.38 -12.40
C LEU A 10 16.47 0.78 -13.42
N ASN A 11 15.64 0.69 -14.44
CA ASN A 11 15.44 1.73 -15.46
C ASN A 11 14.23 2.64 -15.18
N TYR A 12 13.64 2.57 -13.99
CA TYR A 12 12.44 3.32 -13.64
C TYR A 12 12.71 4.47 -12.69
N ASP A 13 12.12 5.62 -12.97
CA ASP A 13 12.02 6.76 -12.05
C ASP A 13 10.82 6.55 -11.13
N ILE A 14 11.06 6.32 -9.85
CA ILE A 14 10.04 6.00 -8.85
C ILE A 14 9.92 7.15 -7.88
N TYR A 15 8.70 7.61 -7.69
CA TYR A 15 8.34 8.64 -6.71
C TYR A 15 7.66 7.98 -5.51
N PHE A 16 8.25 8.13 -4.37
CA PHE A 16 7.71 7.71 -3.07
C PHE A 16 6.91 8.87 -2.50
N ASP A 17 5.60 8.75 -2.49
CA ASP A 17 4.72 9.83 -2.06
C ASP A 17 4.43 9.76 -0.56
N LYS A 18 4.26 10.94 0.05
CA LYS A 18 3.92 11.10 1.47
C LYS A 18 2.61 10.40 1.87
N THR A 19 1.72 10.14 0.93
CA THR A 19 0.49 9.38 1.17
C THR A 19 0.72 7.88 1.33
N GLY A 20 1.93 7.38 1.04
CA GLY A 20 2.26 5.95 1.10
C GLY A 20 2.05 5.22 -0.23
N VAL A 21 1.87 5.93 -1.34
CA VAL A 21 1.88 5.34 -2.67
C VAL A 21 3.24 5.48 -3.34
N LEU A 22 3.51 4.61 -4.31
CA LEU A 22 4.58 4.80 -5.29
C LEU A 22 3.98 5.23 -6.62
N PHE A 23 4.69 6.08 -7.35
CA PHE A 23 4.39 6.38 -8.74
C PHE A 23 5.60 6.02 -9.63
N ILE A 24 5.37 5.19 -10.63
CA ILE A 24 6.37 4.78 -11.64
C ILE A 24 6.13 5.63 -12.88
N GLU A 25 7.09 6.51 -13.18
CA GLU A 25 6.91 7.57 -14.18
C GLU A 25 6.75 7.01 -15.60
N GLN A 26 7.60 6.07 -16.02
CA GLN A 26 7.63 5.54 -17.39
C GLN A 26 6.34 4.81 -17.78
N THR A 27 5.69 4.15 -16.84
CA THR A 27 4.44 3.40 -17.06
C THR A 27 3.21 4.13 -16.57
N LYS A 28 3.37 5.34 -16.00
CA LYS A 28 2.30 6.10 -15.33
C LYS A 28 1.49 5.24 -14.37
N THR A 29 2.18 4.40 -13.59
CA THR A 29 1.57 3.43 -12.69
C THR A 29 1.64 3.90 -11.25
N ILE A 30 0.50 3.94 -10.55
CA ILE A 30 0.44 4.04 -9.09
C ILE A 30 0.46 2.64 -8.51
N VAL A 31 1.29 2.45 -7.48
CA VAL A 31 1.33 1.24 -6.66
C VAL A 31 1.02 1.60 -5.22
N LEU A 32 0.10 0.87 -4.59
CA LEU A 32 -0.30 1.05 -3.20
C LEU A 32 -0.64 -0.29 -2.55
N ALA A 33 -0.65 -0.36 -1.21
CA ALA A 33 -0.83 -1.61 -0.48
C ALA A 33 -1.85 -1.46 0.66
N ASP A 34 -2.49 -2.58 1.01
CA ASP A 34 -3.21 -2.75 2.26
C ASP A 34 -4.28 -1.66 2.50
N LEU A 35 -5.26 -1.59 1.61
CA LEU A 35 -6.39 -0.65 1.69
C LEU A 35 -7.33 -0.98 2.85
N HIS A 36 -7.54 -2.28 3.11
CA HIS A 36 -8.45 -2.79 4.14
C HIS A 36 -9.84 -2.12 4.16
N PHE A 37 -10.46 -1.95 3.01
CA PHE A 37 -11.82 -1.44 2.93
C PHE A 37 -12.77 -2.22 3.84
N GLY A 38 -13.58 -1.52 4.63
CA GLY A 38 -14.57 -2.12 5.52
C GLY A 38 -14.04 -2.51 6.90
N LYS A 39 -12.82 -2.11 7.28
CA LYS A 39 -12.21 -2.45 8.57
C LYS A 39 -12.99 -1.91 9.76
N ALA A 40 -13.44 -0.66 9.71
CA ALA A 40 -14.22 -0.06 10.80
C ALA A 40 -15.51 -0.84 11.07
N LYS A 41 -16.22 -1.24 10.01
CA LYS A 41 -17.45 -2.01 10.13
C LYS A 41 -17.21 -3.39 10.74
N SER A 42 -16.16 -4.09 10.31
CA SER A 42 -15.78 -5.38 10.86
C SER A 42 -15.41 -5.29 12.34
N LEU A 43 -14.67 -4.26 12.74
CA LEU A 43 -14.32 -4.02 14.14
C LEU A 43 -15.55 -3.68 14.99
N ASN A 44 -16.50 -2.90 14.46
CA ASN A 44 -17.76 -2.58 15.15
C ASN A 44 -18.60 -3.84 15.41
N ILE A 45 -18.66 -4.77 14.45
CA ILE A 45 -19.32 -6.08 14.64
C ILE A 45 -18.65 -6.85 15.77
N SER A 46 -17.35 -6.69 15.96
CA SER A 46 -16.56 -7.30 17.05
C SER A 46 -16.61 -6.52 18.37
N GLY A 47 -17.49 -5.50 18.49
CA GLY A 47 -17.75 -4.77 19.75
C GLY A 47 -16.94 -3.48 19.92
N PHE A 48 -16.12 -3.07 18.96
CA PHE A 48 -15.46 -1.77 19.00
C PHE A 48 -16.41 -0.66 18.50
N GLN A 49 -16.30 0.52 19.08
CA GLN A 49 -17.07 1.70 18.62
C GLN A 49 -16.17 2.61 17.78
N ILE A 50 -16.01 2.28 16.50
CA ILE A 50 -15.19 3.04 15.55
C ILE A 50 -16.10 3.67 14.51
N PRO A 51 -15.99 4.98 14.23
CA PRO A 51 -16.74 5.64 13.17
C PRO A 51 -16.49 4.96 11.81
N PRO A 52 -17.54 4.60 11.03
CA PRO A 52 -17.41 3.81 9.79
C PRO A 52 -17.01 4.68 8.58
N TYR A 53 -15.94 5.47 8.71
CA TYR A 53 -15.48 6.39 7.65
C TYR A 53 -14.27 5.88 6.87
N ASP A 54 -13.76 4.70 7.21
CA ASP A 54 -12.52 4.15 6.63
C ASP A 54 -12.57 4.03 5.10
N ILE A 55 -13.68 3.56 4.53
CA ILE A 55 -13.86 3.46 3.08
C ILE A 55 -13.84 4.85 2.46
N LYS A 56 -14.67 5.76 2.96
CA LYS A 56 -14.80 7.13 2.45
C LYS A 56 -13.46 7.87 2.49
N GLU A 57 -12.74 7.80 3.61
CA GLU A 57 -11.45 8.47 3.77
C GLU A 57 -10.37 7.85 2.85
N THR A 58 -10.37 6.52 2.70
CA THR A 58 -9.44 5.83 1.81
C THR A 58 -9.73 6.18 0.34
N LEU A 59 -10.99 6.20 -0.09
CA LEU A 59 -11.38 6.61 -1.44
C LEU A 59 -11.06 8.08 -1.70
N TYR A 60 -11.33 8.97 -0.75
CA TYR A 60 -10.98 10.39 -0.86
C TYR A 60 -9.47 10.58 -1.07
N LYS A 61 -8.65 9.91 -0.25
CA LYS A 61 -7.19 9.92 -0.37
C LYS A 61 -6.73 9.39 -1.73
N LEU A 62 -7.32 8.29 -2.22
CA LEU A 62 -7.01 7.71 -3.52
C LEU A 62 -7.34 8.66 -4.67
N LYS A 63 -8.51 9.31 -4.63
CA LYS A 63 -8.90 10.33 -5.63
C LYS A 63 -7.89 11.47 -5.69
N LYS A 64 -7.42 11.98 -4.53
CA LYS A 64 -6.39 13.04 -4.48
C LYS A 64 -5.08 12.61 -5.13
N VAL A 65 -4.65 11.38 -4.91
CA VAL A 65 -3.45 10.83 -5.54
C VAL A 65 -3.63 10.70 -7.06
N ILE A 66 -4.81 10.25 -7.52
CA ILE A 66 -5.15 10.16 -8.94
C ILE A 66 -5.16 11.55 -9.61
N GLU A 67 -5.71 12.57 -8.96
CA GLU A 67 -5.71 13.95 -9.44
C GLU A 67 -4.28 14.50 -9.66
N ILE A 68 -3.36 14.15 -8.75
CA ILE A 68 -1.96 14.61 -8.78
C ILE A 68 -1.16 13.90 -9.89
N TYR A 69 -1.20 12.57 -9.93
CA TYR A 69 -0.33 11.76 -10.78
C TYR A 69 -0.95 11.40 -12.13
N LYS A 70 -2.26 11.51 -12.28
CA LYS A 70 -3.00 11.17 -13.52
C LYS A 70 -2.55 9.83 -14.10
N PRO A 71 -2.62 8.74 -13.32
CA PRO A 71 -2.08 7.46 -13.73
C PRO A 71 -2.89 6.85 -14.88
N SER A 72 -2.24 6.04 -15.71
CA SER A 72 -2.91 5.14 -16.65
C SER A 72 -3.24 3.78 -16.03
N ARG A 73 -2.52 3.42 -14.96
CA ARG A 73 -2.67 2.14 -14.25
C ARG A 73 -2.58 2.33 -12.75
N ILE A 74 -3.35 1.52 -12.02
CA ILE A 74 -3.25 1.40 -10.55
C ILE A 74 -3.09 -0.09 -10.21
N ILE A 75 -2.10 -0.41 -9.37
CA ILE A 75 -1.84 -1.76 -8.85
C ILE A 75 -1.94 -1.69 -7.33
N THR A 76 -2.81 -2.51 -6.75
CA THR A 76 -2.88 -2.69 -5.29
C THR A 76 -2.18 -3.98 -4.89
N LEU A 77 -1.43 -3.96 -3.79
CA LEU A 77 -0.59 -5.08 -3.36
C LEU A 77 -1.24 -5.93 -2.25
N GLY A 78 -2.51 -6.26 -2.42
CA GLY A 78 -3.25 -7.15 -1.53
C GLY A 78 -3.81 -6.51 -0.28
N ASP A 79 -4.57 -7.32 0.47
CA ASP A 79 -5.38 -6.91 1.61
C ASP A 79 -6.21 -5.66 1.30
N ASN A 80 -6.87 -5.73 0.13
CA ASN A 80 -7.68 -4.64 -0.42
C ASN A 80 -8.95 -4.46 0.41
N PHE A 81 -9.51 -5.57 0.87
CA PHE A 81 -10.70 -5.65 1.71
C PHE A 81 -10.35 -6.28 3.06
N HIS A 82 -11.00 -5.84 4.13
CA HIS A 82 -10.64 -6.29 5.48
C HIS A 82 -11.07 -7.72 5.77
N ASP A 83 -12.20 -8.15 5.21
CA ASP A 83 -12.72 -9.50 5.32
C ASP A 83 -13.56 -9.91 4.09
N LYS A 84 -13.97 -11.17 4.04
CA LYS A 84 -14.74 -11.74 2.94
C LYS A 84 -16.11 -11.07 2.70
N PHE A 85 -16.65 -10.36 3.67
CA PHE A 85 -17.96 -9.67 3.59
C PHE A 85 -17.82 -8.18 3.30
N SER A 86 -16.61 -7.64 3.24
CA SER A 86 -16.37 -6.19 3.13
C SER A 86 -17.09 -5.57 1.93
N ILE A 87 -17.07 -6.22 0.75
CA ILE A 87 -17.78 -5.72 -0.45
C ILE A 87 -19.29 -5.75 -0.24
N LEU A 88 -19.84 -6.82 0.35
CA LEU A 88 -21.28 -6.90 0.67
C LEU A 88 -21.71 -5.81 1.65
N ASN A 89 -20.82 -5.43 2.52
CA ASN A 89 -21.03 -4.43 3.55
C ASN A 89 -20.85 -2.98 3.07
N MET A 90 -20.30 -2.74 1.88
CA MET A 90 -20.24 -1.42 1.28
C MET A 90 -21.66 -0.93 0.92
N ASN A 91 -21.91 0.36 1.13
CA ASN A 91 -23.13 0.97 0.66
C ASN A 91 -23.05 1.26 -0.85
N ASN A 92 -24.21 1.54 -1.47
CA ASN A 92 -24.28 1.77 -2.92
C ASN A 92 -23.38 2.93 -3.37
N GLN A 93 -23.27 3.99 -2.58
CA GLN A 93 -22.46 5.16 -2.92
C GLN A 93 -20.95 4.80 -2.92
N GLU A 94 -20.50 4.01 -1.96
CA GLU A 94 -19.10 3.53 -1.88
C GLU A 94 -18.74 2.63 -3.08
N ILE A 95 -19.65 1.74 -3.48
CA ILE A 95 -19.49 0.88 -4.67
C ILE A 95 -19.40 1.75 -5.94
N ILE A 96 -20.33 2.70 -6.12
CA ILE A 96 -20.34 3.60 -7.27
C ILE A 96 -19.05 4.43 -7.34
N GLU A 97 -18.59 4.96 -6.21
CA GLU A 97 -17.36 5.76 -6.16
C GLU A 97 -16.10 4.92 -6.47
N LEU A 98 -16.03 3.69 -5.98
CA LEU A 98 -14.96 2.78 -6.29
C LEU A 98 -14.96 2.40 -7.78
N ASN A 99 -16.14 2.07 -8.34
CA ASN A 99 -16.27 1.69 -9.74
C ASN A 99 -15.92 2.83 -10.70
N LYS A 100 -16.26 4.07 -10.38
CA LYS A 100 -15.78 5.24 -11.14
C LYS A 100 -14.25 5.29 -11.25
N ILE A 101 -13.53 4.89 -10.20
CA ILE A 101 -12.07 4.83 -10.25
C ILE A 101 -11.60 3.66 -11.11
N THR A 102 -12.14 2.45 -10.86
CA THR A 102 -11.69 1.22 -11.52
C THR A 102 -12.03 1.16 -13.01
N GLU A 103 -13.00 1.95 -13.47
CA GLU A 103 -13.39 2.07 -14.88
C GLU A 103 -12.55 3.09 -15.65
N THR A 104 -11.95 4.07 -14.97
CA THR A 104 -11.18 5.15 -15.62
C THR A 104 -9.71 4.83 -15.84
N VAL A 105 -9.17 3.79 -15.18
CA VAL A 105 -7.77 3.38 -15.26
C VAL A 105 -7.67 1.87 -15.37
N ASP A 106 -6.53 1.35 -15.89
CA ASP A 106 -6.23 -0.09 -15.83
C ASP A 106 -6.00 -0.52 -14.38
N PHE A 107 -7.08 -0.91 -13.67
CA PHE A 107 -7.04 -1.23 -12.25
C PHE A 107 -6.76 -2.72 -12.00
N LYS A 108 -5.68 -3.01 -11.28
CA LYS A 108 -5.21 -4.37 -10.97
C LYS A 108 -5.22 -4.59 -9.46
N TRP A 109 -6.04 -5.54 -9.03
CA TRP A 109 -6.10 -6.01 -7.66
C TRP A 109 -5.17 -7.21 -7.48
N VAL A 110 -3.99 -7.04 -6.87
CA VAL A 110 -3.26 -8.20 -6.36
C VAL A 110 -3.97 -8.65 -5.08
N THR A 111 -4.21 -9.95 -4.93
CA THR A 111 -4.94 -10.49 -3.78
C THR A 111 -4.01 -10.72 -2.59
N GLY A 112 -4.47 -10.32 -1.41
CA GLY A 112 -3.82 -10.59 -0.13
C GLY A 112 -4.48 -11.73 0.65
N ASN A 113 -4.08 -11.89 1.90
CA ASN A 113 -4.60 -12.94 2.79
C ASN A 113 -6.10 -12.77 3.05
N HIS A 114 -6.55 -11.53 3.22
CA HIS A 114 -7.93 -11.15 3.47
C HIS A 114 -8.81 -11.25 2.23
N ASP A 115 -8.23 -11.18 1.04
CA ASP A 115 -8.95 -11.14 -0.24
C ASP A 115 -9.28 -12.52 -0.83
N LYS A 116 -8.75 -13.62 -0.27
CA LYS A 116 -8.81 -14.96 -0.89
C LYS A 116 -10.22 -15.49 -1.12
N LYS A 117 -11.17 -15.11 -0.27
CA LYS A 117 -12.57 -15.62 -0.28
C LYS A 117 -13.59 -14.49 -0.30
N LEU A 118 -13.33 -13.41 -1.03
CA LEU A 118 -14.26 -12.28 -1.12
C LEU A 118 -15.56 -12.68 -1.80
N PHE A 119 -16.67 -12.34 -1.16
CA PHE A 119 -18.00 -12.41 -1.77
C PHE A 119 -18.26 -11.16 -2.62
N SER A 120 -19.06 -11.34 -3.69
CA SER A 120 -19.53 -10.24 -4.54
C SER A 120 -18.42 -9.45 -5.24
N LYS A 121 -17.33 -10.12 -5.65
CA LYS A 121 -16.27 -9.51 -6.48
C LYS A 121 -16.80 -8.92 -7.79
N ASP A 122 -17.87 -9.49 -8.32
CA ASP A 122 -18.59 -9.03 -9.52
C ASP A 122 -19.19 -7.63 -9.40
N LYS A 123 -19.36 -7.12 -8.19
CA LYS A 123 -19.87 -5.76 -7.94
C LYS A 123 -18.84 -4.65 -8.14
N ILE A 124 -17.57 -5.00 -8.24
CA ILE A 124 -16.46 -4.03 -8.36
C ILE A 124 -15.65 -4.25 -9.62
N GLY A 125 -15.28 -3.15 -10.28
CA GLY A 125 -14.45 -3.16 -11.48
C GLY A 125 -12.99 -3.50 -11.21
N GLY A 126 -12.21 -3.59 -12.29
CA GLY A 126 -10.80 -3.98 -12.24
C GLY A 126 -10.57 -5.49 -12.37
N LYS A 127 -9.30 -5.90 -12.42
CA LYS A 127 -8.91 -7.30 -12.62
C LYS A 127 -8.13 -7.83 -11.42
N PHE A 128 -8.47 -9.04 -10.95
CA PHE A 128 -7.83 -9.69 -9.81
C PHE A 128 -6.71 -10.64 -10.24
N PHE A 129 -5.57 -10.59 -9.53
CA PHE A 129 -4.38 -11.40 -9.75
C PHE A 129 -3.85 -11.93 -8.42
N ASN A 130 -3.25 -13.12 -8.40
CA ASN A 130 -2.50 -13.59 -7.22
C ASN A 130 -1.14 -12.88 -7.11
N SER A 131 -0.52 -12.60 -8.25
CA SER A 131 0.64 -11.73 -8.43
C SER A 131 0.58 -11.15 -9.83
N PHE A 132 1.23 -10.02 -10.06
CA PHE A 132 1.31 -9.38 -11.36
C PHE A 132 2.78 -9.08 -11.69
N GLN A 133 3.17 -9.32 -12.92
CA GLN A 133 4.50 -9.00 -13.43
C GLN A 133 4.38 -8.09 -14.65
N ASP A 134 5.21 -7.07 -14.70
CA ASP A 134 5.35 -6.15 -15.83
C ASP A 134 6.84 -5.94 -16.10
N ASN A 135 7.34 -6.57 -17.15
CA ASN A 135 8.77 -6.64 -17.46
C ASN A 135 9.59 -7.17 -16.27
N ASP A 136 10.54 -6.39 -15.77
CA ASP A 136 11.42 -6.65 -14.64
C ASP A 136 10.85 -6.20 -13.29
N LEU A 137 9.57 -5.82 -13.24
CA LEU A 137 8.86 -5.45 -12.01
C LEU A 137 7.83 -6.51 -11.63
N THR A 138 7.90 -6.97 -10.39
CA THR A 138 6.97 -7.96 -9.82
C THR A 138 6.16 -7.34 -8.69
N PHE A 139 4.85 -7.60 -8.68
CA PHE A 139 3.89 -7.05 -7.73
C PHE A 139 3.20 -8.21 -6.99
N LYS A 140 3.41 -8.29 -5.67
CA LYS A 140 2.87 -9.35 -4.81
C LYS A 140 2.34 -8.77 -3.50
N HIS A 141 1.52 -9.55 -2.80
CA HIS A 141 1.11 -9.15 -1.45
C HIS A 141 2.24 -9.34 -0.44
N ILE A 142 2.81 -10.53 -0.37
CA ILE A 142 3.87 -10.88 0.58
C ILE A 142 5.20 -10.98 -0.16
N LYS A 143 6.24 -10.36 0.43
CA LYS A 143 7.61 -10.44 -0.09
C LYS A 143 8.06 -11.90 -0.21
N SER A 144 8.64 -12.24 -1.35
CA SER A 144 9.23 -13.55 -1.59
C SER A 144 10.47 -13.78 -0.70
N LYS A 145 10.66 -15.00 -0.22
CA LYS A 145 11.88 -15.36 0.53
C LYS A 145 13.13 -15.23 -0.35
N ASN A 146 13.05 -15.73 -1.57
CA ASN A 146 14.10 -15.63 -2.58
C ASN A 146 13.52 -14.91 -3.79
N ASN A 147 14.08 -13.74 -4.13
CA ASN A 147 13.72 -13.07 -5.37
C ASN A 147 14.64 -13.60 -6.50
N SER A 148 14.11 -13.75 -7.72
CA SER A 148 14.97 -14.01 -8.87
C SER A 148 15.82 -12.76 -9.11
N ASN A 149 17.13 -12.93 -9.36
CA ASN A 149 18.07 -11.81 -9.53
C ASN A 149 17.72 -10.85 -10.68
N ASP A 150 16.70 -11.18 -11.49
CA ASP A 150 16.33 -10.45 -12.70
C ASP A 150 15.10 -9.56 -12.55
N SER A 151 14.51 -9.47 -11.34
CA SER A 151 13.30 -8.65 -11.13
C SER A 151 13.34 -7.89 -9.81
N PHE A 152 12.73 -6.70 -9.80
CA PHE A 152 12.49 -5.91 -8.58
C PHE A 152 11.08 -6.14 -8.07
N GLU A 153 10.94 -6.52 -6.79
CA GLU A 153 9.67 -6.89 -6.19
C GLU A 153 9.07 -5.75 -5.36
N PHE A 154 7.79 -5.44 -5.61
CA PHE A 154 6.96 -4.58 -4.76
C PHE A 154 5.98 -5.42 -3.97
N SER A 155 5.91 -5.20 -2.64
CA SER A 155 5.00 -5.94 -1.75
C SER A 155 4.39 -5.04 -0.67
N GLY A 156 3.32 -5.55 -0.02
CA GLY A 156 2.65 -4.94 1.13
C GLY A 156 2.75 -5.79 2.38
N HIS A 157 1.61 -6.09 3.02
CA HIS A 157 1.39 -7.04 4.11
C HIS A 157 1.95 -6.61 5.48
N PHE A 158 3.22 -6.19 5.55
CA PHE A 158 3.89 -5.89 6.82
C PHE A 158 3.52 -4.53 7.41
N HIS A 159 2.92 -3.63 6.62
CA HIS A 159 2.59 -2.27 7.02
C HIS A 159 3.76 -1.56 7.73
N PRO A 160 4.96 -1.46 7.13
CA PRO A 160 6.14 -0.98 7.85
C PRO A 160 5.96 0.42 8.41
N LYS A 161 6.41 0.57 9.66
CA LYS A 161 6.55 1.85 10.35
C LYS A 161 7.87 1.88 11.11
N THR A 162 8.34 3.06 11.42
CA THR A 162 9.48 3.28 12.31
C THR A 162 9.10 4.17 13.47
N ILE A 163 9.69 3.91 14.64
CA ILE A 163 9.49 4.72 15.84
C ILE A 163 10.73 5.58 16.06
N ILE A 164 10.55 6.90 16.03
CA ILE A 164 11.60 7.88 16.27
C ILE A 164 11.37 8.49 17.66
N LYS A 165 12.38 8.38 18.51
CA LYS A 165 12.38 9.04 19.83
C LYS A 165 12.98 10.43 19.70
N ILE A 166 12.22 11.45 20.11
CA ILE A 166 12.67 12.84 20.16
C ILE A 166 12.44 13.30 21.60
N ASN A 167 13.52 13.59 22.31
CA ASN A 167 13.49 13.86 23.74
C ASN A 167 12.82 12.69 24.51
N LYS A 168 11.76 12.96 25.27
CA LYS A 168 11.01 11.96 26.04
C LYS A 168 9.79 11.37 25.29
N SER A 169 9.56 11.79 24.04
CA SER A 169 8.38 11.40 23.25
C SER A 169 8.75 10.44 22.12
N SER A 170 7.86 9.47 21.86
CA SER A 170 8.00 8.51 20.76
C SER A 170 6.97 8.81 19.67
N TYR A 171 7.44 8.92 18.43
CA TYR A 171 6.62 9.22 17.25
C TYR A 171 6.70 8.07 16.27
N SER A 172 5.55 7.58 15.83
CA SER A 172 5.45 6.52 14.85
C SER A 172 5.20 7.11 13.46
N TYR A 173 6.00 6.68 12.48
CA TYR A 173 5.89 7.12 11.09
C TYR A 173 5.81 5.92 10.17
N LYS A 174 4.86 5.91 9.24
CA LYS A 174 4.84 4.95 8.12
C LYS A 174 6.12 5.12 7.30
N CYS A 175 6.65 4.04 6.76
CA CYS A 175 7.83 4.09 5.90
C CYS A 175 7.77 3.01 4.83
N PHE A 176 8.45 3.25 3.71
CA PHE A 176 8.81 2.19 2.77
C PHE A 176 10.10 1.53 3.26
N VAL A 177 10.20 0.22 3.09
CA VAL A 177 11.43 -0.55 3.31
C VAL A 177 11.97 -0.92 1.93
N VAL A 178 13.15 -0.41 1.57
CA VAL A 178 13.71 -0.55 0.22
C VAL A 178 15.09 -1.20 0.31
N SER A 179 15.32 -2.25 -0.47
CA SER A 179 16.61 -2.90 -0.63
C SER A 179 17.03 -2.94 -2.11
N ARG A 180 17.98 -3.76 -2.48
CA ARG A 180 18.49 -3.87 -3.85
C ARG A 180 17.46 -4.43 -4.83
N ASP A 181 16.66 -5.38 -4.38
CA ASP A 181 15.76 -6.21 -5.18
C ASP A 181 14.30 -6.14 -4.76
N PHE A 182 13.95 -5.37 -3.71
CA PHE A 182 12.57 -5.22 -3.26
C PHE A 182 12.24 -3.87 -2.64
N CYS A 183 10.94 -3.58 -2.62
CA CYS A 183 10.34 -2.50 -1.84
C CYS A 183 9.07 -3.00 -1.15
N ILE A 184 8.99 -2.87 0.19
CA ILE A 184 7.78 -3.12 0.96
C ILE A 184 7.10 -1.78 1.21
N LEU A 185 5.83 -1.68 0.81
CA LEU A 185 5.04 -0.47 0.95
C LEU A 185 4.38 -0.38 2.32
N PRO A 186 4.22 0.82 2.87
CA PRO A 186 3.35 1.03 4.02
C PRO A 186 1.88 0.87 3.63
N SER A 187 1.03 0.54 4.60
CA SER A 187 -0.41 0.46 4.37
C SER A 187 -1.00 1.81 3.95
N PHE A 188 -1.84 1.79 2.92
CA PHE A 188 -2.51 2.98 2.41
C PHE A 188 -3.81 3.28 3.15
N GLY A 189 -4.55 2.24 3.54
CA GLY A 189 -5.88 2.37 4.12
C GLY A 189 -5.96 3.20 5.40
N HIS A 190 -7.15 3.73 5.64
CA HIS A 190 -7.47 4.40 6.90
C HIS A 190 -7.61 3.37 8.03
N PHE A 191 -7.31 3.72 9.28
CA PHE A 191 -7.29 2.82 10.45
C PHE A 191 -6.34 1.61 10.35
N THR A 192 -5.43 1.58 9.40
CA THR A 192 -4.42 0.52 9.32
C THR A 192 -3.27 0.81 10.30
N GLY A 193 -2.97 -0.16 11.14
CA GLY A 193 -1.81 -0.15 12.01
C GLY A 193 -0.51 -0.37 11.23
N GLY A 194 0.55 -0.78 11.92
CA GLY A 194 1.82 -1.13 11.27
C GLY A 194 2.76 -1.80 12.24
N ILE A 195 3.75 -2.54 11.71
CA ILE A 195 4.79 -3.25 12.42
C ILE A 195 6.06 -2.39 12.42
N ASP A 196 6.68 -2.23 13.59
CA ASP A 196 7.96 -1.53 13.68
C ASP A 196 9.04 -2.32 12.91
N VAL A 197 9.75 -1.64 12.02
CA VAL A 197 10.85 -2.25 11.25
C VAL A 197 11.98 -2.82 12.12
N LYS A 198 12.04 -2.44 13.40
CA LYS A 198 12.96 -3.00 14.38
C LYS A 198 12.45 -4.28 15.05
N SER A 199 11.23 -4.71 14.76
CA SER A 199 10.66 -5.95 15.31
C SER A 199 11.31 -7.19 14.68
N GLN A 200 11.22 -8.31 15.36
CA GLN A 200 11.73 -9.59 14.88
C GLN A 200 11.13 -10.02 13.52
N VAL A 201 9.94 -9.55 13.18
CA VAL A 201 9.29 -9.83 11.88
C VAL A 201 10.15 -9.36 10.70
N PHE A 202 10.92 -8.29 10.88
CA PHE A 202 11.79 -7.74 9.85
C PHE A 202 13.24 -8.25 9.90
N SER A 203 13.65 -9.02 10.92
CA SER A 203 15.04 -9.49 11.09
C SER A 203 15.56 -10.27 9.88
N ASP A 204 14.71 -11.10 9.26
CA ASP A 204 15.07 -11.91 8.10
C ASP A 204 14.87 -11.20 6.75
N ILE A 205 14.33 -9.98 6.78
CA ILE A 205 14.00 -9.19 5.59
C ILE A 205 15.03 -8.07 5.38
N ILE A 206 15.44 -7.43 6.48
CA ILE A 206 16.31 -6.25 6.47
C ILE A 206 17.77 -6.70 6.50
N ASP A 207 18.53 -6.17 5.57
CA ASP A 207 19.99 -6.35 5.48
C ASP A 207 20.73 -5.00 5.51
N LYS A 208 22.07 -5.05 5.38
CA LYS A 208 22.95 -3.86 5.38
C LYS A 208 22.68 -2.87 4.24
N ASP A 209 22.04 -3.31 3.16
CA ASP A 209 21.74 -2.51 1.97
C ASP A 209 20.33 -1.91 2.03
N THR A 210 19.56 -2.28 3.06
CA THR A 210 18.19 -1.81 3.26
C THR A 210 18.19 -0.40 3.84
N PHE A 211 17.30 0.43 3.31
CA PHE A 211 17.02 1.77 3.83
C PHE A 211 15.52 2.01 3.93
N LEU A 212 15.15 2.95 4.78
CA LEU A 212 13.79 3.40 4.99
C LEU A 212 13.55 4.72 4.25
N ILE A 213 12.39 4.85 3.64
CA ILE A 213 11.86 6.15 3.21
C ILE A 213 10.72 6.48 4.17
N ILE A 214 10.98 7.38 5.10
CA ILE A 214 10.11 7.71 6.24
C ILE A 214 9.17 8.83 5.85
N LEU A 215 7.88 8.60 6.06
CA LEU A 215 6.80 9.54 5.70
C LEU A 215 6.51 10.46 6.88
N GLY A 216 7.34 11.47 7.06
CA GLY A 216 7.16 12.48 8.12
C GLY A 216 5.99 13.43 7.84
N LYS A 217 5.53 14.14 8.87
CA LYS A 217 4.41 15.09 8.74
C LYS A 217 4.68 16.22 7.74
N THR A 218 5.90 16.73 7.71
CA THR A 218 6.29 17.90 6.88
C THR A 218 7.16 17.53 5.70
N LYS A 219 8.01 16.48 5.82
CA LYS A 219 8.96 16.06 4.80
C LYS A 219 9.14 14.54 4.79
N ILE A 220 9.61 14.02 3.68
CA ILE A 220 10.08 12.64 3.54
C ILE A 220 11.57 12.61 3.85
N ALA A 221 12.02 11.59 4.58
CA ALA A 221 13.43 11.40 4.92
C ALA A 221 13.88 9.99 4.56
N GLN A 222 15.12 9.85 4.09
CA GLN A 222 15.76 8.57 3.88
C GLN A 222 16.68 8.27 5.08
N GLN A 223 16.66 7.03 5.57
CA GLN A 223 17.51 6.55 6.65
C GLN A 223 17.97 5.12 6.35
N LYS A 224 19.26 4.82 6.53
CA LYS A 224 19.73 3.42 6.57
C LYS A 224 19.19 2.71 7.81
N VAL A 225 18.86 1.43 7.66
CA VAL A 225 18.58 0.58 8.82
C VAL A 225 19.93 0.14 9.36
N ILE A 226 20.22 0.53 10.61
CA ILE A 226 21.46 0.20 11.33
C ILE A 226 21.18 -1.00 12.21
#